data_697f2ade08ad4a6c4184c73fdc33b260
#
_entry.id   697f2ade08ad4a6c4184c73fdc33b260
#
_cell.length_a   1.000
_cell.length_b   1.000
_cell.length_c   1.000
_cell.angle_alpha   90.00
_cell.angle_beta   90.00
_cell.angle_gamma   90.00
#
_symmetry.space_group_name_H-M   'P 1'
#
loop_
_entity.id
_entity.type
_entity.pdbx_description
1 polymer ?
#
loop_
_entity_poly.entity_id
_entity_poly.type
_entity_poly.pdbx_seq_one_letter_code
_entity_poly.pdbx_strand_id
1 'polypeptide(L)'
;NHTHNLSLRGGTEKTNYIASITYRKQDGILLNTGKEALTFKIGLNHSMMDDKLKIQLNVNNSTIKQDVTWYNAYLQACLMNPTRPVYNEDGSYKEYGTSYKPYNPVALLNEETDQEKWNQLLASGKITFSPIEGLNLSAMAAMQRYDSMRDKWNTFNYFTTTIENKNAEVTKWAAGSMDRTLELTADYFKT
;
A
#
# COMPACT_ATOMS: atom_id res chain seq x y z
N ASN A 1 -9.97 11.52 8.54
CA ASN A 1 -9.36 10.20 8.75
C ASN A 1 -10.37 9.24 9.36
N HIS A 2 -10.57 8.07 8.75
CA HIS A 2 -11.48 7.07 9.28
C HIS A 2 -11.01 5.65 8.93
N THR A 3 -11.43 4.70 9.77
CA THR A 3 -11.17 3.28 9.57
C THR A 3 -12.44 2.51 9.84
N HIS A 4 -12.81 1.64 8.93
CA HIS A 4 -13.92 0.72 9.05
C HIS A 4 -13.41 -0.70 9.00
N ASN A 5 -13.82 -1.51 9.94
CA ASN A 5 -13.49 -2.93 9.97
C ASN A 5 -14.76 -3.76 10.15
N LEU A 6 -14.89 -4.77 9.32
CA LEU A 6 -15.89 -5.82 9.48
C LEU A 6 -15.17 -7.15 9.60
N SER A 7 -15.48 -7.92 10.62
CA SER A 7 -14.89 -9.24 10.80
C SER A 7 -15.94 -10.28 11.17
N LEU A 8 -15.79 -11.45 10.59
CA LEU A 8 -16.57 -12.64 10.86
C LEU A 8 -15.64 -13.71 11.42
N ARG A 9 -16.02 -14.31 12.52
CA ARG A 9 -15.29 -15.43 13.11
C ARG A 9 -16.31 -16.51 13.49
N GLY A 10 -15.92 -17.74 13.31
CA GLY A 10 -16.75 -18.85 13.69
C GLY A 10 -15.96 -20.15 13.66
N GLY A 11 -16.61 -21.21 14.08
CA GLY A 11 -16.00 -22.50 14.03
C GLY A 11 -16.68 -23.53 14.93
N THR A 12 -16.10 -24.70 14.91
CA THR A 12 -16.41 -25.85 15.77
C THR A 12 -15.12 -26.27 16.45
N GLU A 13 -15.14 -27.34 17.23
CA GLU A 13 -13.93 -27.92 17.80
C GLU A 13 -12.89 -28.30 16.74
N LYS A 14 -13.34 -28.68 15.54
CA LYS A 14 -12.48 -29.14 14.45
C LYS A 14 -12.20 -28.08 13.36
N THR A 15 -12.97 -27.02 13.33
CA THR A 15 -12.85 -26.00 12.27
C THR A 15 -12.93 -24.62 12.86
N ASN A 16 -11.95 -23.77 12.55
CA ASN A 16 -11.97 -22.35 12.93
C ASN A 16 -11.71 -21.51 11.70
N TYR A 17 -12.50 -20.48 11.51
CA TYR A 17 -12.30 -19.52 10.42
C TYR A 17 -12.42 -18.08 10.88
N ILE A 18 -11.71 -17.23 10.18
CA ILE A 18 -11.78 -15.78 10.30
C ILE A 18 -11.81 -15.18 8.89
N ALA A 19 -12.71 -14.24 8.69
CA ALA A 19 -12.69 -13.37 7.52
C ALA A 19 -12.81 -11.92 7.99
N SER A 20 -12.03 -11.01 7.46
CA SER A 20 -12.14 -9.59 7.77
C SER A 20 -11.83 -8.73 6.58
N ILE A 21 -12.54 -7.60 6.50
CA ILE A 21 -12.27 -6.52 5.56
C ILE A 21 -12.05 -5.24 6.36
N THR A 22 -11.02 -4.50 6.00
CA THR A 22 -10.67 -3.23 6.62
C THR A 22 -10.47 -2.20 5.53
N TYR A 23 -11.24 -1.13 5.59
CA TYR A 23 -11.04 0.07 4.79
C TYR A 23 -10.49 1.19 5.68
N ARG A 24 -9.46 1.86 5.22
CA ARG A 24 -8.83 2.98 5.90
C ARG A 24 -8.59 4.12 4.93
N LYS A 25 -9.04 5.31 5.32
CA LYS A 25 -8.74 6.55 4.62
C LYS A 25 -8.04 7.53 5.56
N GLN A 26 -6.97 8.12 5.08
CA GLN A 26 -6.18 9.12 5.77
C GLN A 26 -5.92 10.28 4.81
N ASP A 27 -6.35 11.46 5.20
CA ASP A 27 -6.01 12.69 4.49
C ASP A 27 -4.67 13.21 5.03
N GLY A 28 -3.81 13.67 4.17
CA GLY A 28 -2.53 14.27 4.55
C GLY A 28 -2.69 15.69 5.09
N ILE A 29 -1.62 16.21 5.65
CA ILE A 29 -1.57 17.62 6.13
C ILE A 29 -1.28 18.61 5.01
N LEU A 30 -0.76 18.15 3.88
CA LEU A 30 -0.56 18.97 2.68
C LEU A 30 -1.76 18.79 1.75
N LEU A 31 -2.04 19.82 0.95
CA LEU A 31 -3.09 19.78 -0.06
C LEU A 31 -2.88 18.59 -1.01
N ASN A 32 -3.97 17.96 -1.42
CA ASN A 32 -3.99 16.86 -2.39
C ASN A 32 -3.13 15.65 -1.98
N THR A 33 -2.90 15.45 -0.68
CA THR A 33 -2.19 14.27 -0.17
C THR A 33 -3.10 13.40 0.64
N GLY A 34 -2.90 12.10 0.53
CA GLY A 34 -3.71 11.15 1.27
C GLY A 34 -3.35 9.71 0.97
N LYS A 35 -3.99 8.82 1.73
CA LYS A 35 -3.80 7.38 1.59
C LYS A 35 -5.10 6.65 1.81
N GLU A 36 -5.43 5.75 0.90
CA GLU A 36 -6.54 4.82 1.04
C GLU A 36 -5.99 3.39 1.03
N ALA A 37 -6.49 2.57 1.93
CA ALA A 37 -6.10 1.18 2.04
C ALA A 37 -7.32 0.29 2.21
N LEU A 38 -7.40 -0.76 1.40
CA LEU A 38 -8.37 -1.83 1.53
C LEU A 38 -7.61 -3.12 1.79
N THR A 39 -7.87 -3.73 2.94
CA THR A 39 -7.21 -4.97 3.33
C THR A 39 -8.28 -6.01 3.63
N PHE A 40 -8.11 -7.21 3.12
CA PHE A 40 -8.90 -8.33 3.55
C PHE A 40 -8.02 -9.51 3.97
N LYS A 41 -8.50 -10.24 4.96
CA LYS A 41 -7.83 -11.40 5.54
C LYS A 41 -8.81 -12.55 5.62
N ILE A 42 -8.34 -13.73 5.26
CA ILE A 42 -9.05 -14.99 5.43
C ILE A 42 -8.09 -15.97 6.11
N GLY A 43 -8.56 -16.62 7.14
CA GLY A 43 -7.86 -17.71 7.81
C GLY A 43 -8.79 -18.87 8.03
N LEU A 44 -8.30 -20.06 7.78
CA LEU A 44 -9.00 -21.32 8.03
C LEU A 44 -8.04 -22.29 8.68
N ASN A 45 -8.48 -22.89 9.78
CA ASN A 45 -7.85 -24.06 10.39
C ASN A 45 -8.88 -25.17 10.46
N HIS A 46 -8.51 -26.34 9.97
CA HIS A 46 -9.37 -27.50 10.00
C HIS A 46 -8.59 -28.71 10.44
N SER A 47 -9.17 -29.48 11.39
CA SER A 47 -8.62 -30.71 11.90
C SER A 47 -9.54 -31.89 11.55
N MET A 48 -8.97 -32.98 11.06
CA MET A 48 -9.69 -34.17 10.67
C MET A 48 -8.92 -35.45 11.06
N MET A 49 -9.54 -36.58 10.92
CA MET A 49 -8.94 -37.89 11.24
C MET A 49 -8.47 -37.97 12.70
N ASP A 50 -9.33 -37.55 13.64
CA ASP A 50 -9.02 -37.50 15.08
C ASP A 50 -7.71 -36.71 15.36
N ASP A 51 -7.64 -35.48 14.79
CA ASP A 51 -6.55 -34.54 14.89
C ASP A 51 -5.22 -34.96 14.24
N LYS A 52 -5.21 -36.10 13.53
CA LYS A 52 -4.03 -36.55 12.81
C LYS A 52 -3.73 -35.75 11.54
N LEU A 53 -4.72 -35.11 10.97
CA LEU A 53 -4.54 -34.27 9.79
C LEU A 53 -5.04 -32.86 10.08
N LYS A 54 -4.14 -31.86 9.98
CA LYS A 54 -4.45 -30.45 10.19
C LYS A 54 -4.15 -29.66 8.91
N ILE A 55 -5.10 -28.84 8.52
CA ILE A 55 -4.99 -27.95 7.36
C ILE A 55 -5.11 -26.52 7.86
N GLN A 56 -4.16 -25.67 7.45
CA GLN A 56 -4.14 -24.24 7.74
C GLN A 56 -4.05 -23.49 6.43
N LEU A 57 -4.96 -22.54 6.20
CA LEU A 57 -4.95 -21.66 5.04
C LEU A 57 -5.00 -20.22 5.53
N ASN A 58 -4.14 -19.38 4.98
CA ASN A 58 -4.12 -17.95 5.26
C ASN A 58 -3.99 -17.18 3.97
N VAL A 59 -4.84 -16.18 3.80
CA VAL A 59 -4.77 -15.23 2.70
C VAL A 59 -4.88 -13.82 3.28
N ASN A 60 -3.95 -12.97 2.93
CA ASN A 60 -3.97 -11.54 3.25
C ASN A 60 -3.70 -10.77 1.96
N ASN A 61 -4.62 -9.89 1.59
CA ASN A 61 -4.42 -8.98 0.47
C ASN A 61 -4.64 -7.54 0.93
N SER A 62 -3.75 -6.66 0.52
CA SER A 62 -3.84 -5.23 0.79
C SER A 62 -3.62 -4.46 -0.49
N THR A 63 -4.62 -3.66 -0.86
CA THR A 63 -4.51 -2.69 -1.95
C THR A 63 -4.43 -1.31 -1.32
N ILE A 64 -3.40 -0.56 -1.69
CA ILE A 64 -3.15 0.78 -1.15
C ILE A 64 -3.02 1.74 -2.32
N LYS A 65 -3.72 2.87 -2.22
CA LYS A 65 -3.59 4.02 -3.10
C LYS A 65 -3.12 5.20 -2.26
N GLN A 66 -2.11 5.89 -2.72
CA GLN A 66 -1.55 7.05 -2.04
C GLN A 66 -1.33 8.17 -3.05
N ASP A 67 -1.80 9.36 -2.70
CA ASP A 67 -1.42 10.59 -3.37
C ASP A 67 -0.15 11.10 -2.70
N VAL A 68 0.94 11.11 -3.47
CA VAL A 68 2.27 11.51 -3.02
C VAL A 68 2.45 12.97 -3.33
N THR A 69 3.17 13.70 -2.51
CA THR A 69 3.59 15.06 -2.85
C THR A 69 5.08 15.16 -2.88
N TRP A 70 5.57 16.06 -3.69
CA TRP A 70 6.97 16.38 -3.71
C TRP A 70 7.41 17.04 -2.41
N TYR A 71 8.38 16.45 -1.72
CA TYR A 71 8.94 16.98 -0.46
C TYR A 71 9.32 18.46 -0.56
N ASN A 72 9.71 18.89 -1.75
CA ASN A 72 10.10 20.27 -1.98
C ASN A 72 8.95 21.28 -1.82
N ALA A 73 7.69 20.88 -2.01
CA ALA A 73 6.55 21.77 -1.77
C ALA A 73 6.48 22.21 -0.29
N TYR A 74 6.75 21.31 0.64
CA TYR A 74 6.87 21.64 2.07
C TYR A 74 8.04 22.59 2.34
N LEU A 75 9.21 22.31 1.78
CA LEU A 75 10.38 23.18 1.92
C LEU A 75 10.10 24.58 1.35
N GLN A 76 9.47 24.66 0.17
CA GLN A 76 9.09 25.93 -0.43
C GLN A 76 8.11 26.71 0.46
N ALA A 77 7.14 26.03 1.08
CA ALA A 77 6.21 26.66 2.02
C ALA A 77 6.93 27.22 3.25
N CYS A 78 7.94 26.54 3.78
CA CYS A 78 8.74 27.03 4.89
C CYS A 78 9.61 28.26 4.52
N LEU A 79 10.06 28.33 3.28
CA LEU A 79 10.90 29.43 2.77
C LEU A 79 10.08 30.63 2.27
N MET A 80 8.79 30.42 1.98
CA MET A 80 7.92 31.46 1.43
C MET A 80 7.51 32.45 2.53
N ASN A 81 7.58 33.73 2.23
CA ASN A 81 7.02 34.75 3.11
C ASN A 81 5.48 34.62 3.12
N PRO A 82 4.84 34.45 4.29
CA PRO A 82 3.41 34.20 4.40
C PRO A 82 2.53 35.38 3.93
N THR A 83 3.10 36.57 3.77
CA THR A 83 2.38 37.73 3.25
C THR A 83 2.34 37.83 1.73
N ARG A 84 3.01 36.92 1.02
CA ARG A 84 2.99 36.91 -0.46
C ARG A 84 1.68 36.33 -0.98
N PRO A 85 1.04 37.00 -1.95
CA PRO A 85 -0.18 36.48 -2.56
C PRO A 85 0.08 35.15 -3.32
N VAL A 86 -0.87 34.23 -3.21
CA VAL A 86 -0.84 32.93 -3.90
C VAL A 86 -1.22 33.08 -5.38
N TYR A 87 -2.13 34.03 -5.68
CA TYR A 87 -2.69 34.23 -7.02
C TYR A 87 -2.39 35.60 -7.56
N ASN A 88 -2.35 35.72 -8.89
CA ASN A 88 -2.42 36.97 -9.63
C ASN A 88 -3.88 37.47 -9.68
N GLU A 89 -4.09 38.69 -10.18
CA GLU A 89 -5.43 39.28 -10.33
C GLU A 89 -6.32 38.51 -11.32
N ASP A 90 -5.73 37.81 -12.26
CA ASP A 90 -6.42 36.97 -13.25
C ASP A 90 -6.74 35.53 -12.72
N GLY A 91 -6.40 35.24 -11.47
CA GLY A 91 -6.62 33.92 -10.83
C GLY A 91 -5.56 32.87 -11.12
N SER A 92 -4.56 33.17 -11.94
CA SER A 92 -3.41 32.29 -12.16
C SER A 92 -2.51 32.25 -10.92
N TYR A 93 -1.70 31.20 -10.76
CA TYR A 93 -0.74 31.14 -9.67
C TYR A 93 0.37 32.18 -9.85
N LYS A 94 0.66 32.91 -8.77
CA LYS A 94 1.73 33.88 -8.78
C LYS A 94 3.07 33.19 -8.58
N GLU A 95 3.89 33.18 -9.62
CA GLU A 95 5.24 32.65 -9.58
C GLU A 95 6.25 33.70 -9.11
N TYR A 96 7.14 33.27 -8.23
CA TYR A 96 8.18 34.11 -7.65
C TYR A 96 9.58 33.74 -8.13
N GLY A 97 9.66 32.75 -9.04
CA GLY A 97 10.86 32.07 -9.45
C GLY A 97 11.90 32.95 -10.15
N THR A 98 13.05 33.02 -9.53
CA THR A 98 14.37 33.18 -10.14
C THR A 98 15.31 32.26 -9.39
N SER A 99 16.48 31.94 -9.91
CA SER A 99 17.42 30.89 -9.47
C SER A 99 17.62 30.64 -7.98
N TYR A 100 17.11 31.48 -7.08
CA TYR A 100 17.20 31.33 -5.62
C TYR A 100 15.91 31.71 -4.87
N LYS A 101 14.78 31.84 -5.55
CA LYS A 101 13.54 32.25 -4.90
C LYS A 101 12.63 31.04 -4.72
N PRO A 102 11.89 30.99 -3.61
CA PRO A 102 10.93 29.90 -3.39
C PRO A 102 9.82 29.96 -4.43
N TYR A 103 9.46 28.79 -4.95
CA TYR A 103 8.30 28.62 -5.81
C TYR A 103 7.01 28.66 -5.01
N ASN A 104 5.90 28.99 -5.67
CA ASN A 104 4.58 28.99 -5.05
C ASN A 104 4.21 27.57 -4.59
N PRO A 105 4.15 27.29 -3.29
CA PRO A 105 3.91 25.93 -2.80
C PRO A 105 2.50 25.42 -3.11
N VAL A 106 1.51 26.32 -3.24
CA VAL A 106 0.14 25.96 -3.60
C VAL A 106 0.07 25.53 -5.07
N ALA A 107 0.77 26.25 -5.95
CA ALA A 107 0.90 25.87 -7.35
C ALA A 107 1.55 24.49 -7.49
N LEU A 108 2.64 24.25 -6.76
CA LEU A 108 3.33 22.96 -6.78
C LEU A 108 2.40 21.80 -6.42
N LEU A 109 1.54 21.99 -5.42
CA LEU A 109 0.63 20.95 -4.94
C LEU A 109 -0.60 20.73 -5.84
N ASN A 110 -0.98 21.71 -6.65
CA ASN A 110 -2.15 21.62 -7.52
C ASN A 110 -1.81 21.28 -8.98
N GLU A 111 -0.60 21.61 -9.42
CA GLU A 111 -0.17 21.43 -10.80
C GLU A 111 0.67 20.16 -11.02
N GLU A 112 1.03 19.47 -9.94
CA GLU A 112 1.60 18.13 -9.97
C GLU A 112 0.59 17.12 -9.41
N THR A 113 0.43 16.01 -10.11
CA THR A 113 -0.25 14.83 -9.57
C THR A 113 0.75 13.68 -9.55
N ASP A 114 0.90 13.04 -8.40
CA ASP A 114 1.78 11.90 -8.19
C ASP A 114 1.03 10.85 -7.38
N GLN A 115 0.53 9.83 -8.07
CA GLN A 115 -0.27 8.77 -7.49
C GLN A 115 0.50 7.47 -7.50
N GLU A 116 0.55 6.81 -6.36
CA GLU A 116 1.11 5.49 -6.21
C GLU A 116 0.04 4.49 -5.78
N LYS A 117 -0.03 3.37 -6.47
CA LYS A 117 -0.91 2.26 -6.13
C LYS A 117 -0.10 1.00 -6.04
N TRP A 118 -0.27 0.27 -4.94
CA TRP A 118 0.34 -1.05 -4.81
C TRP A 118 -0.63 -2.07 -4.24
N ASN A 119 -0.40 -3.29 -4.64
CA ASN A 119 -1.12 -4.45 -4.17
C ASN A 119 -0.13 -5.45 -3.60
N GLN A 120 -0.43 -5.95 -2.42
CA GLN A 120 0.34 -7.00 -1.76
C GLN A 120 -0.57 -8.17 -1.44
N LEU A 121 -0.25 -9.33 -2.00
CA LEU A 121 -0.91 -10.60 -1.70
C LEU A 121 0.06 -11.49 -0.96
N LEU A 122 -0.36 -12.00 0.18
CA LEU A 122 0.31 -13.07 0.91
C LEU A 122 -0.67 -14.23 1.09
N ALA A 123 -0.35 -15.36 0.52
CA ALA A 123 -1.14 -16.58 0.65
C ALA A 123 -0.25 -17.71 1.14
N SER A 124 -0.73 -18.50 2.09
CA SER A 124 -0.03 -19.67 2.58
C SER A 124 -1.00 -20.80 2.91
N GLY A 125 -0.56 -22.02 2.66
CA GLY A 125 -1.23 -23.24 3.06
C GLY A 125 -0.24 -24.18 3.73
N LYS A 126 -0.63 -24.76 4.86
CA LYS A 126 0.13 -25.78 5.57
C LYS A 126 -0.76 -26.99 5.83
N ILE A 127 -0.21 -28.15 5.54
CA ILE A 127 -0.81 -29.45 5.89
C ILE A 127 0.15 -30.10 6.86
N THR A 128 -0.37 -30.59 7.98
CA THR A 128 0.38 -31.38 8.96
C THR A 128 -0.30 -32.72 9.14
N PHE A 129 0.44 -33.78 8.96
CA PHE A 129 -0.02 -35.15 9.17
C PHE A 129 0.76 -35.84 10.29
N SER A 130 0.05 -36.34 11.28
CA SER A 130 0.60 -37.02 12.48
C SER A 130 0.16 -38.49 12.48
N PRO A 131 0.85 -39.38 11.72
CA PRO A 131 0.44 -40.77 11.56
C PRO A 131 0.52 -41.61 12.86
N ILE A 132 1.51 -41.31 13.69
CA ILE A 132 1.77 -41.94 14.98
C ILE A 132 2.09 -40.89 16.03
N GLU A 133 1.95 -41.22 17.29
CA GLU A 133 2.32 -40.34 18.38
C GLU A 133 3.79 -39.91 18.30
N GLY A 134 4.03 -38.63 18.46
CA GLY A 134 5.36 -38.01 18.39
C GLY A 134 5.88 -37.67 16.98
N LEU A 135 5.30 -38.22 15.90
CA LEU A 135 5.75 -37.94 14.54
C LEU A 135 4.81 -36.95 13.83
N ASN A 136 5.36 -35.81 13.40
CA ASN A 136 4.65 -34.81 12.59
C ASN A 136 5.36 -34.60 11.24
N LEU A 137 4.61 -34.79 10.19
CA LEU A 137 5.05 -34.49 8.81
C LEU A 137 4.29 -33.27 8.33
N SER A 138 4.99 -32.26 7.91
CA SER A 138 4.35 -31.00 7.44
C SER A 138 4.84 -30.62 6.04
N ALA A 139 3.90 -30.12 5.26
CA ALA A 139 4.18 -29.44 4.00
C ALA A 139 3.54 -28.06 4.03
N MET A 140 4.32 -27.03 3.75
CA MET A 140 3.86 -25.65 3.65
C MET A 140 4.20 -25.09 2.27
N ALA A 141 3.23 -24.45 1.63
CA ALA A 141 3.45 -23.64 0.46
C ALA A 141 3.02 -22.20 0.76
N ALA A 142 3.84 -21.24 0.37
CA ALA A 142 3.52 -19.83 0.53
C ALA A 142 3.85 -19.06 -0.74
N MET A 143 3.09 -18.00 -0.99
CA MET A 143 3.30 -17.08 -2.09
C MET A 143 3.14 -15.65 -1.57
N GLN A 144 4.12 -14.81 -1.87
CA GLN A 144 4.03 -13.37 -1.69
C GLN A 144 4.15 -12.73 -3.07
N ARG A 145 3.19 -11.87 -3.39
CA ARG A 145 3.21 -11.07 -4.62
C ARG A 145 3.06 -9.59 -4.26
N TYR A 146 3.90 -8.79 -4.84
CA TYR A 146 3.86 -7.34 -4.73
C TYR A 146 3.82 -6.76 -6.14
N ASP A 147 2.84 -5.91 -6.40
CA ASP A 147 2.72 -5.14 -7.63
C ASP A 147 2.59 -3.66 -7.26
N SER A 148 3.34 -2.80 -7.91
CA SER A 148 3.24 -1.35 -7.74
C SER A 148 3.14 -0.64 -9.08
N MET A 149 2.38 0.43 -9.10
CA MET A 149 2.28 1.36 -10.21
C MET A 149 2.29 2.78 -9.65
N ARG A 150 3.05 3.64 -10.27
CA ARG A 150 3.10 5.07 -9.94
C ARG A 150 2.93 5.86 -11.22
N ASP A 151 1.99 6.79 -11.20
CA ASP A 151 1.67 7.71 -12.26
C ASP A 151 1.97 9.12 -11.77
N LYS A 152 2.94 9.77 -12.41
CA LYS A 152 3.26 11.17 -12.14
C LYS A 152 3.02 11.99 -13.39
N TRP A 153 2.37 13.13 -13.24
CA TRP A 153 2.15 14.08 -14.32
C TRP A 153 2.16 15.52 -13.81
N ASN A 154 2.76 16.37 -14.60
CA ASN A 154 2.82 17.81 -14.37
C ASN A 154 1.98 18.50 -15.43
N THR A 155 1.24 19.54 -15.03
CA THR A 155 0.48 20.35 -15.95
C THR A 155 1.43 21.19 -16.82
N PHE A 156 0.88 21.77 -17.88
CA PHE A 156 1.63 22.68 -18.73
C PHE A 156 2.16 23.91 -17.98
N ASN A 157 1.45 24.35 -16.94
CA ASN A 157 1.80 25.52 -16.13
C ASN A 157 2.73 25.22 -14.96
N TYR A 158 3.10 23.96 -14.79
CA TYR A 158 4.02 23.57 -13.73
C TYR A 158 5.36 24.29 -13.89
N PHE A 159 5.94 24.75 -12.80
CA PHE A 159 7.09 25.65 -12.82
C PHE A 159 8.28 25.14 -13.65
N THR A 160 8.58 23.83 -13.61
CA THR A 160 9.68 23.27 -14.40
C THR A 160 9.36 23.26 -15.89
N THR A 161 8.12 22.99 -16.28
CA THR A 161 7.70 23.05 -17.67
C THR A 161 7.79 24.45 -18.23
N THR A 162 7.40 25.45 -17.44
CA THR A 162 7.44 26.86 -17.83
C THR A 162 8.89 27.37 -17.94
N ILE A 163 9.77 27.07 -16.97
CA ILE A 163 11.16 27.51 -16.97
C ILE A 163 11.96 26.82 -18.06
N GLU A 164 11.73 25.52 -18.30
CA GLU A 164 12.47 24.73 -19.27
C GLU A 164 11.84 24.75 -20.66
N ASN A 165 10.76 25.53 -20.84
CA ASN A 165 9.99 25.63 -22.10
C ASN A 165 9.56 24.24 -22.61
N LYS A 166 9.15 23.37 -21.69
CA LYS A 166 8.69 22.01 -21.97
C LYS A 166 7.16 21.94 -22.04
N ASN A 167 6.68 20.93 -22.71
CA ASN A 167 5.26 20.54 -22.63
C ASN A 167 4.96 19.84 -21.29
N ALA A 168 3.65 19.61 -21.03
CA ALA A 168 3.25 18.77 -19.90
C ALA A 168 3.97 17.40 -19.95
N GLU A 169 4.37 16.91 -18.78
CA GLU A 169 5.15 15.68 -18.66
C GLU A 169 4.33 14.61 -17.94
N VAL A 170 4.37 13.40 -18.48
CA VAL A 170 3.76 12.20 -17.86
C VAL A 170 4.85 11.15 -17.68
N THR A 171 5.00 10.65 -16.48
CA THR A 171 5.91 9.55 -16.19
C THR A 171 5.15 8.41 -15.49
N LYS A 172 5.36 7.19 -15.96
CA LYS A 172 4.74 5.99 -15.39
C LYS A 172 5.80 4.98 -15.02
N TRP A 173 5.68 4.45 -13.81
CA TRP A 173 6.51 3.35 -13.32
C TRP A 173 5.62 2.18 -12.95
N ALA A 174 6.07 0.98 -13.27
CA ALA A 174 5.46 -0.24 -12.81
C ALA A 174 6.56 -1.20 -12.34
N ALA A 175 6.33 -1.85 -11.22
CA ALA A 175 7.21 -2.86 -10.68
C ALA A 175 6.39 -3.99 -10.05
N GLY A 176 6.92 -5.19 -10.11
CA GLY A 176 6.30 -6.35 -9.49
C GLY A 176 7.34 -7.36 -9.06
N SER A 177 7.04 -8.07 -7.97
CA SER A 177 7.81 -9.21 -7.52
C SER A 177 6.89 -10.34 -7.07
N MET A 178 7.37 -11.56 -7.18
CA MET A 178 6.69 -12.74 -6.69
C MET A 178 7.69 -13.70 -6.08
N ASP A 179 7.48 -14.01 -4.80
CA ASP A 179 8.24 -14.98 -4.07
C ASP A 179 7.36 -16.21 -3.78
N ARG A 180 7.94 -17.39 -3.89
CA ARG A 180 7.28 -18.65 -3.61
C ARG A 180 8.16 -19.48 -2.70
N THR A 181 7.55 -20.04 -1.68
CA THR A 181 8.24 -20.89 -0.71
C THR A 181 7.54 -22.24 -0.64
N LEU A 182 8.31 -23.31 -0.65
CA LEU A 182 7.87 -24.65 -0.34
C LEU A 182 8.76 -25.16 0.79
N GLU A 183 8.14 -25.63 1.86
CA GLU A 183 8.83 -26.17 3.01
C GLU A 183 8.24 -27.53 3.36
N LEU A 184 9.11 -28.51 3.57
CA LEU A 184 8.77 -29.84 4.04
C LEU A 184 9.51 -30.07 5.35
N THR A 185 8.78 -30.44 6.39
CA THR A 185 9.36 -30.72 7.70
C THR A 185 8.90 -32.08 8.24
N ALA A 186 9.77 -32.74 8.95
CA ALA A 186 9.47 -33.94 9.70
C ALA A 186 10.05 -33.81 11.11
N ASP A 187 9.17 -33.85 12.11
CA ASP A 187 9.54 -33.72 13.53
C ASP A 187 9.16 -34.98 14.26
N TYR A 188 10.09 -35.51 15.06
CA TYR A 188 9.82 -36.68 15.93
C TYR A 188 10.22 -36.38 17.37
N PHE A 189 9.25 -36.53 18.26
CA PHE A 189 9.45 -36.38 19.70
C PHE A 189 9.04 -37.68 20.39
N LYS A 190 9.97 -38.33 21.04
CA LYS A 190 9.69 -39.50 21.89
C LYS A 190 9.67 -39.01 23.33
N THR A 191 8.52 -39.18 23.99
CA THR A 191 8.34 -39.03 25.45
C THR A 191 8.74 -40.30 26.17
#